data_0f3ccaa9ab654030335d9d5367d834ff
#
_entry.id   0f3ccaa9ab654030335d9d5367d834ff
#
_cell.length_a   1.000
_cell.length_b   1.000
_cell.length_c   1.000
_cell.angle_alpha   90.00
_cell.angle_beta   90.00
_cell.angle_gamma   90.00
#
_symmetry.space_group_name_H-M   'P 1'
#
loop_
_entity.id
_entity.type
_entity.pdbx_description
1 polymer ?
#
loop_
_entity_poly.entity_id
_entity_poly.type
_entity_poly.pdbx_seq_one_letter_code
_entity_poly.pdbx_strand_id
1 'polypeptide(L)'
;KNILLNNENGWSFHAFHHAAHAFKAYIDSGFKKARVFVIDGRGSDWYLTDKTETYETTSIYDFDENSVKCIYKKVWSKFKKDNNVTVDINYHPSLNKDWINEYKPLLVDNQTKFEIINNLDLGHFYAEVSALFNFVEEEGKFMGYQSYGSFDKDVWNTIKEGVTEEQLKKLPKNKNTAATCQIYFEKKYEELVEKFKSDNMVFTGGAALNIINNYKLQKKFSDCNLWFDPLCGDEGTSIGGAYAYLYFNKQKIKPLDNVYLGGEIKKIDIKLHDGEKIIENVETDKVVDLLNQGHVVGLIQGKSEGGPRALGNRSLLLDPTLNDAKIKMNTIKNREPFRPFACSILEEKAGDYFEMLNIKQTPFMMHAPQAKKLAKETIPSLVHVDGSCRIQTVNKKQNKVLYEILKKFKVPVIMNTSFNLSGFSIVENLEQVLYSFRNSNLKYVYFADLKVLLLKG
;
A
#
# COMPACT_ATOMS: atom_id res chain seq x y z
N LYS A 1 -31.85 -0.43 -7.35
CA LYS A 1 -32.48 -0.08 -6.12
C LYS A 1 -31.74 -0.75 -5.00
N ASN A 2 -31.62 -1.90 -4.62
CA ASN A 2 -30.77 -2.46 -3.57
C ASN A 2 -29.69 -3.38 -4.14
N ILE A 3 -28.86 -2.84 -5.00
CA ILE A 3 -27.98 -3.61 -5.86
C ILE A 3 -26.79 -4.22 -5.12
N LEU A 4 -26.33 -3.55 -4.07
CA LEU A 4 -25.17 -4.02 -3.29
C LEU A 4 -25.52 -4.72 -1.97
N LEU A 5 -26.79 -4.83 -1.59
CA LEU A 5 -27.19 -5.32 -0.27
C LEU A 5 -28.10 -6.57 -0.30
N ASN A 6 -28.44 -7.10 -1.46
CA ASN A 6 -29.39 -8.23 -1.51
C ASN A 6 -28.65 -9.56 -1.70
N ASN A 7 -28.23 -10.15 -0.58
CA ASN A 7 -27.56 -11.46 -0.53
C ASN A 7 -28.46 -12.65 -0.97
N GLU A 8 -29.74 -12.44 -1.16
CA GLU A 8 -30.68 -13.51 -1.49
C GLU A 8 -30.52 -14.06 -2.91
N ASN A 9 -29.80 -13.36 -3.79
CA ASN A 9 -29.59 -13.72 -5.19
C ASN A 9 -28.15 -14.10 -5.55
N GLY A 10 -27.31 -14.47 -4.58
CA GLY A 10 -25.97 -15.00 -4.85
C GLY A 10 -24.98 -13.98 -5.45
N TRP A 11 -25.07 -12.73 -5.04
CA TRP A 11 -24.17 -11.68 -5.47
C TRP A 11 -22.74 -11.97 -5.03
N SER A 12 -21.90 -12.29 -5.98
CA SER A 12 -20.47 -12.32 -5.75
C SER A 12 -19.91 -10.90 -5.90
N PHE A 13 -19.37 -10.35 -4.84
CA PHE A 13 -18.55 -9.13 -4.86
C PHE A 13 -17.39 -9.23 -5.87
N HIS A 14 -17.05 -10.43 -6.29
CA HIS A 14 -15.99 -10.75 -7.23
C HIS A 14 -16.17 -10.10 -8.60
N ALA A 15 -17.38 -9.93 -9.11
CA ALA A 15 -17.61 -9.31 -10.42
C ALA A 15 -17.30 -7.80 -10.44
N PHE A 16 -17.15 -7.18 -9.27
CA PHE A 16 -16.90 -5.74 -9.11
C PHE A 16 -15.52 -5.40 -8.57
N HIS A 17 -14.68 -6.36 -8.37
CA HIS A 17 -13.43 -6.17 -7.62
C HIS A 17 -12.60 -5.00 -8.17
N HIS A 18 -12.19 -5.07 -9.44
CA HIS A 18 -11.41 -3.96 -10.03
C HIS A 18 -12.22 -2.66 -10.19
N ALA A 19 -13.52 -2.73 -10.41
CA ALA A 19 -14.34 -1.53 -10.43
C ALA A 19 -14.42 -0.87 -9.05
N ALA A 20 -14.53 -1.66 -7.96
CA ALA A 20 -14.50 -1.13 -6.60
C ALA A 20 -13.18 -0.42 -6.30
N HIS A 21 -12.03 -1.04 -6.62
CA HIS A 21 -10.73 -0.36 -6.54
C HIS A 21 -10.74 0.97 -7.31
N ALA A 22 -11.23 0.94 -8.55
CA ALA A 22 -11.22 2.11 -9.44
C ALA A 22 -12.08 3.25 -8.90
N PHE A 23 -13.31 2.97 -8.44
CA PHE A 23 -14.19 3.99 -7.87
C PHE A 23 -13.58 4.65 -6.64
N LYS A 24 -13.05 3.86 -5.71
CA LYS A 24 -12.41 4.38 -4.51
C LYS A 24 -11.23 5.28 -4.87
N ALA A 25 -10.33 4.78 -5.69
CA ALA A 25 -9.12 5.49 -6.04
C ALA A 25 -9.40 6.79 -6.83
N TYR A 26 -10.34 6.74 -7.80
CA TYR A 26 -10.74 7.93 -8.56
C TYR A 26 -11.32 9.01 -7.66
N ILE A 27 -12.28 8.65 -6.81
CA ILE A 27 -12.99 9.62 -5.97
C ILE A 27 -12.05 10.26 -4.96
N ASP A 28 -11.21 9.46 -4.29
CA ASP A 28 -10.27 9.96 -3.29
C ASP A 28 -9.10 10.75 -3.91
N SER A 29 -8.82 10.56 -5.21
CA SER A 29 -7.81 11.36 -5.93
C SER A 29 -8.20 12.84 -6.07
N GLY A 30 -9.50 13.12 -6.05
CA GLY A 30 -10.04 14.47 -6.26
C GLY A 30 -9.92 14.99 -7.70
N PHE A 31 -9.49 14.17 -8.67
CA PHE A 31 -9.44 14.57 -10.07
C PHE A 31 -10.85 14.60 -10.69
N LYS A 32 -11.16 15.66 -11.44
CA LYS A 32 -12.41 15.74 -12.20
C LYS A 32 -12.46 14.75 -13.36
N LYS A 33 -11.31 14.45 -13.94
CA LYS A 33 -11.13 13.47 -15.00
C LYS A 33 -9.80 12.76 -14.78
N ALA A 34 -9.80 11.44 -14.84
CA ALA A 34 -8.58 10.65 -14.68
C ALA A 34 -8.67 9.30 -15.40
N ARG A 35 -7.50 8.77 -15.73
CA ARG A 35 -7.31 7.37 -16.10
C ARG A 35 -6.87 6.59 -14.89
N VAL A 36 -7.63 5.55 -14.55
CA VAL A 36 -7.39 4.71 -13.36
C VAL A 36 -6.83 3.37 -13.80
N PHE A 37 -5.66 3.05 -13.27
CA PHE A 37 -4.97 1.78 -13.45
C PHE A 37 -5.21 0.91 -12.22
N VAL A 38 -5.95 -0.18 -12.40
CA VAL A 38 -6.11 -1.21 -11.38
C VAL A 38 -5.20 -2.38 -11.75
N ILE A 39 -4.18 -2.64 -10.95
CA ILE A 39 -3.20 -3.70 -11.17
C ILE A 39 -3.12 -4.53 -9.91
N ASP A 40 -3.64 -5.76 -10.00
CA ASP A 40 -3.83 -6.61 -8.83
C ASP A 40 -3.33 -8.04 -9.07
N GLY A 41 -3.23 -8.83 -8.01
CA GLY A 41 -2.87 -10.23 -8.08
C GLY A 41 -3.95 -11.07 -8.74
N ARG A 42 -5.18 -10.90 -8.30
CA ARG A 42 -6.37 -11.56 -8.83
C ARG A 42 -7.60 -10.73 -8.51
N GLY A 43 -8.36 -10.38 -9.53
CA GLY A 43 -9.67 -9.74 -9.40
C GLY A 43 -10.82 -10.68 -9.75
N SER A 44 -11.88 -10.15 -10.34
CA SER A 44 -13.09 -10.89 -10.69
C SER A 44 -12.84 -12.01 -11.69
N ASP A 45 -13.63 -13.08 -11.55
CA ASP A 45 -13.64 -14.17 -12.51
C ASP A 45 -14.40 -13.76 -13.78
N TRP A 46 -13.87 -14.20 -14.92
CA TRP A 46 -14.44 -14.00 -16.25
C TRP A 46 -14.51 -15.33 -17.00
N TYR A 47 -15.45 -15.45 -17.92
CA TYR A 47 -15.64 -16.66 -18.71
C TYR A 47 -15.35 -16.41 -20.16
N LEU A 48 -14.67 -17.34 -20.78
CA LEU A 48 -14.46 -17.33 -22.23
C LEU A 48 -15.66 -17.95 -22.94
N THR A 49 -15.76 -17.75 -24.24
CA THR A 49 -16.86 -18.30 -25.06
C THR A 49 -16.93 -19.83 -25.03
N ASP A 50 -15.82 -20.49 -24.71
CA ASP A 50 -15.75 -21.95 -24.47
C ASP A 50 -16.08 -22.33 -23.01
N LYS A 51 -16.55 -21.36 -22.18
CA LYS A 51 -16.87 -21.51 -20.77
C LYS A 51 -15.66 -21.77 -19.85
N THR A 52 -14.45 -21.58 -20.36
CA THR A 52 -13.26 -21.62 -19.51
C THR A 52 -13.28 -20.41 -18.55
N GLU A 53 -13.11 -20.69 -17.29
CA GLU A 53 -12.94 -19.68 -16.25
C GLU A 53 -11.56 -19.00 -16.37
N THR A 54 -11.57 -17.69 -16.23
CA THR A 54 -10.39 -16.84 -16.17
C THR A 54 -10.60 -15.81 -15.06
N TYR A 55 -9.56 -15.05 -14.71
CA TYR A 55 -9.71 -13.91 -13.79
C TYR A 55 -8.96 -12.68 -14.29
N GLU A 56 -9.47 -11.51 -13.92
CA GLU A 56 -8.83 -10.25 -14.26
C GLU A 56 -7.59 -10.01 -13.40
N THR A 57 -6.56 -9.42 -14.02
CA THR A 57 -5.29 -9.06 -13.36
C THR A 57 -4.96 -7.58 -13.51
N THR A 58 -5.42 -6.99 -14.62
CA THR A 58 -5.25 -5.56 -14.91
C THR A 58 -6.52 -5.02 -15.53
N SER A 59 -6.98 -3.86 -15.05
CA SER A 59 -8.06 -3.10 -15.66
C SER A 59 -7.71 -1.63 -15.74
N ILE A 60 -8.11 -0.98 -16.83
CA ILE A 60 -7.91 0.46 -17.01
C ILE A 60 -9.27 1.11 -17.31
N TYR A 61 -9.57 2.14 -16.52
CA TYR A 61 -10.82 2.88 -16.61
C TYR A 61 -10.55 4.34 -16.93
N ASP A 62 -11.39 4.92 -17.77
CA ASP A 62 -11.51 6.37 -17.90
C ASP A 62 -12.70 6.84 -17.07
N PHE A 63 -12.44 7.77 -16.17
CA PHE A 63 -13.44 8.42 -15.34
C PHE A 63 -13.55 9.89 -15.64
N ASP A 64 -14.76 10.41 -15.61
CA ASP A 64 -15.06 11.80 -15.40
C ASP A 64 -16.21 11.97 -14.38
N GLU A 65 -16.64 13.21 -14.12
CA GLU A 65 -17.67 13.49 -13.10
C GLU A 65 -19.01 12.79 -13.39
N ASN A 66 -19.29 12.40 -14.64
CA ASN A 66 -20.59 11.88 -15.09
C ASN A 66 -20.51 10.50 -15.76
N SER A 67 -19.34 10.03 -16.08
CA SER A 67 -19.15 8.78 -16.80
C SER A 67 -17.96 7.97 -16.31
N VAL A 68 -18.07 6.67 -16.44
CA VAL A 68 -17.00 5.71 -16.26
C VAL A 68 -17.01 4.70 -17.39
N LYS A 69 -15.83 4.41 -17.93
CA LYS A 69 -15.67 3.45 -19.01
C LYS A 69 -14.45 2.57 -18.76
N CYS A 70 -14.63 1.25 -18.80
CA CYS A 70 -13.52 0.32 -18.88
C CYS A 70 -12.97 0.29 -20.29
N ILE A 71 -11.72 0.71 -20.48
CA ILE A 71 -11.09 0.78 -21.82
C ILE A 71 -10.19 -0.42 -22.10
N TYR A 72 -9.72 -1.11 -21.06
CA TYR A 72 -8.80 -2.23 -21.20
C TYR A 72 -8.91 -3.19 -20.03
N LYS A 73 -8.88 -4.51 -20.33
CA LYS A 73 -8.74 -5.58 -19.33
C LYS A 73 -7.76 -6.65 -19.81
N LYS A 74 -6.91 -7.10 -18.90
CA LYS A 74 -6.20 -8.37 -19.01
C LYS A 74 -6.90 -9.41 -18.18
N VAL A 75 -7.09 -10.59 -18.76
CA VAL A 75 -7.59 -11.77 -18.08
C VAL A 75 -6.57 -12.90 -18.21
N TRP A 76 -6.25 -13.51 -17.07
CA TRP A 76 -5.33 -14.64 -17.05
C TRP A 76 -6.07 -15.95 -17.25
N SER A 77 -5.50 -16.83 -18.08
CA SER A 77 -5.99 -18.19 -18.31
C SER A 77 -4.83 -19.16 -18.19
N LYS A 78 -5.03 -20.25 -17.47
CA LYS A 78 -4.03 -21.32 -17.32
C LYS A 78 -3.59 -21.92 -18.66
N PHE A 79 -4.47 -21.91 -19.65
CA PHE A 79 -4.22 -22.48 -20.96
C PHE A 79 -4.08 -21.38 -22.01
N LYS A 80 -3.08 -21.53 -22.90
CA LYS A 80 -2.99 -20.68 -24.08
C LYS A 80 -4.22 -20.91 -24.95
N LYS A 81 -4.93 -19.84 -25.33
CA LYS A 81 -6.13 -19.93 -26.14
C LYS A 81 -5.85 -19.58 -27.60
N ASP A 82 -6.60 -20.23 -28.48
CA ASP A 82 -6.60 -19.87 -29.89
C ASP A 82 -7.22 -18.49 -30.12
N ASN A 83 -6.86 -17.83 -31.21
CA ASN A 83 -7.30 -16.48 -31.55
C ASN A 83 -8.84 -16.31 -31.69
N ASN A 84 -9.58 -17.44 -31.78
CA ASN A 84 -11.05 -17.45 -31.93
C ASN A 84 -11.79 -17.52 -30.60
N VAL A 85 -11.10 -17.64 -29.46
CA VAL A 85 -11.73 -17.66 -28.15
C VAL A 85 -11.67 -16.25 -27.56
N THR A 86 -12.84 -15.72 -27.19
CA THR A 86 -12.99 -14.38 -26.64
C THR A 86 -13.64 -14.43 -25.25
N VAL A 87 -13.60 -13.32 -24.51
CA VAL A 87 -14.32 -13.20 -23.24
C VAL A 87 -15.82 -13.13 -23.50
N ASP A 88 -16.58 -13.99 -22.83
CA ASP A 88 -18.05 -13.96 -22.87
C ASP A 88 -18.59 -12.94 -21.88
N ILE A 89 -18.81 -11.74 -22.33
CA ILE A 89 -19.32 -10.62 -21.50
C ILE A 89 -20.79 -10.81 -21.06
N ASN A 90 -21.49 -11.80 -21.58
CA ASN A 90 -22.88 -12.07 -21.26
C ASN A 90 -23.06 -13.24 -20.29
N TYR A 91 -21.97 -13.92 -19.96
CA TYR A 91 -22.03 -15.10 -19.09
C TYR A 91 -21.22 -14.85 -17.82
N HIS A 92 -21.93 -14.82 -16.69
CA HIS A 92 -21.34 -14.90 -15.37
C HIS A 92 -22.35 -15.61 -14.46
N PRO A 93 -22.02 -16.81 -13.92
CA PRO A 93 -22.98 -17.66 -13.23
C PRO A 93 -23.54 -17.05 -11.93
N SER A 94 -22.84 -16.10 -11.33
CA SER A 94 -23.27 -15.42 -10.11
C SER A 94 -24.01 -14.10 -10.36
N LEU A 95 -24.21 -13.67 -11.62
CA LEU A 95 -24.85 -12.41 -11.93
C LEU A 95 -26.28 -12.63 -12.42
N ASN A 96 -27.24 -11.91 -11.85
CA ASN A 96 -28.58 -11.82 -12.40
C ASN A 96 -28.53 -11.12 -13.78
N LYS A 97 -29.25 -11.65 -14.78
CA LYS A 97 -29.31 -11.09 -16.14
C LYS A 97 -29.72 -9.63 -16.17
N ASP A 98 -30.65 -9.22 -15.30
CA ASP A 98 -31.10 -7.83 -15.23
C ASP A 98 -30.00 -6.88 -14.78
N TRP A 99 -29.16 -7.33 -13.84
CA TRP A 99 -28.02 -6.55 -13.37
C TRP A 99 -26.92 -6.41 -14.43
N ILE A 100 -26.60 -7.50 -15.15
CA ILE A 100 -25.64 -7.43 -16.27
C ILE A 100 -26.09 -6.39 -17.32
N ASN A 101 -27.39 -6.33 -17.62
CA ASN A 101 -27.93 -5.39 -18.58
C ASN A 101 -27.88 -3.94 -18.08
N GLU A 102 -28.13 -3.71 -16.80
CA GLU A 102 -28.16 -2.37 -16.21
C GLU A 102 -26.75 -1.77 -15.99
N TYR A 103 -25.75 -2.61 -15.63
CA TYR A 103 -24.39 -2.20 -15.29
C TYR A 103 -23.30 -2.68 -16.27
N LYS A 104 -23.69 -3.30 -17.35
CA LYS A 104 -22.77 -3.74 -18.40
C LYS A 104 -21.78 -2.65 -18.88
N PRO A 105 -22.19 -1.37 -19.03
CA PRO A 105 -21.28 -0.30 -19.40
C PRO A 105 -20.15 -0.05 -18.40
N LEU A 106 -20.33 -0.46 -17.14
CA LEU A 106 -19.36 -0.29 -16.06
C LEU A 106 -18.28 -1.34 -16.03
N LEU A 107 -18.70 -2.56 -16.31
CA LEU A 107 -17.79 -3.69 -16.30
C LEU A 107 -17.02 -3.71 -17.61
N VAL A 108 -17.75 -3.70 -18.72
CA VAL A 108 -17.19 -3.76 -20.07
C VAL A 108 -18.26 -3.42 -21.11
N ASP A 109 -17.84 -2.91 -22.25
CA ASP A 109 -18.67 -2.76 -23.44
C ASP A 109 -17.95 -3.32 -24.68
N ASN A 110 -18.56 -3.20 -25.87
CA ASN A 110 -17.98 -3.68 -27.13
C ASN A 110 -16.71 -2.91 -27.55
N GLN A 111 -16.35 -1.82 -26.86
CA GLN A 111 -15.15 -1.04 -27.09
C GLN A 111 -14.05 -1.37 -26.08
N THR A 112 -14.35 -2.15 -25.03
CA THR A 112 -13.35 -2.59 -24.05
C THR A 112 -12.39 -3.55 -24.73
N LYS A 113 -11.10 -3.22 -24.73
CA LYS A 113 -10.07 -4.10 -25.27
C LYS A 113 -9.70 -5.16 -24.25
N PHE A 114 -10.00 -6.42 -24.54
CA PHE A 114 -9.56 -7.57 -23.77
C PHE A 114 -8.24 -8.15 -24.29
N GLU A 115 -7.40 -8.59 -23.38
CA GLU A 115 -6.20 -9.37 -23.67
C GLU A 115 -6.19 -10.63 -22.79
N ILE A 116 -6.25 -11.80 -23.44
CA ILE A 116 -6.19 -13.11 -22.75
C ILE A 116 -4.72 -13.53 -22.69
N ILE A 117 -4.20 -13.73 -21.50
CA ILE A 117 -2.80 -14.09 -21.28
C ILE A 117 -2.69 -15.40 -20.49
N ASN A 118 -1.57 -16.11 -20.67
CA ASN A 118 -1.18 -17.28 -19.89
C ASN A 118 0.15 -17.10 -19.13
N ASN A 119 0.87 -16.02 -19.41
CA ASN A 119 2.00 -15.58 -18.60
C ASN A 119 1.50 -14.88 -17.34
N LEU A 120 2.32 -14.89 -16.30
CA LEU A 120 2.04 -14.12 -15.08
C LEU A 120 2.03 -12.63 -15.43
N ASP A 121 0.93 -11.95 -15.09
CA ASP A 121 0.82 -10.49 -15.22
C ASP A 121 1.31 -9.80 -13.92
N LEU A 122 1.55 -8.52 -14.01
CA LEU A 122 2.20 -7.65 -13.01
C LEU A 122 1.93 -8.00 -11.54
N GLY A 123 0.69 -7.87 -11.06
CA GLY A 123 0.35 -8.16 -9.66
C GLY A 123 0.53 -9.65 -9.33
N HIS A 124 0.01 -10.52 -10.19
CA HIS A 124 0.17 -11.97 -10.05
C HIS A 124 1.64 -12.40 -10.13
N PHE A 125 2.42 -11.84 -11.08
CA PHE A 125 3.86 -12.08 -11.17
C PHE A 125 4.58 -11.71 -9.87
N TYR A 126 4.25 -10.54 -9.29
CA TYR A 126 4.93 -10.06 -8.09
C TYR A 126 4.62 -10.93 -6.86
N ALA A 127 3.38 -11.40 -6.72
CA ALA A 127 2.98 -12.33 -5.66
C ALA A 127 3.70 -13.69 -5.81
N GLU A 128 3.72 -14.27 -7.00
CA GLU A 128 4.39 -15.55 -7.27
C GLU A 128 5.90 -15.47 -7.08
N VAL A 129 6.54 -14.38 -7.50
CA VAL A 129 7.97 -14.15 -7.23
C VAL A 129 8.21 -14.03 -5.72
N SER A 130 7.38 -13.31 -5.00
CA SER A 130 7.48 -13.20 -3.54
C SER A 130 7.39 -14.58 -2.88
N ALA A 131 6.42 -15.39 -3.30
CA ALA A 131 6.24 -16.77 -2.83
C ALA A 131 7.44 -17.67 -3.16
N LEU A 132 8.09 -17.49 -4.32
CA LEU A 132 9.33 -18.20 -4.69
C LEU A 132 10.43 -18.03 -3.64
N PHE A 133 10.50 -16.87 -2.99
CA PHE A 133 11.45 -16.54 -1.92
C PHE A 133 10.90 -16.83 -0.51
N ASN A 134 9.80 -17.58 -0.39
CA ASN A 134 9.11 -17.90 0.87
C ASN A 134 8.52 -16.66 1.61
N PHE A 135 8.18 -15.62 0.86
CA PHE A 135 7.47 -14.43 1.37
C PHE A 135 6.00 -14.43 0.90
N VAL A 136 5.30 -15.52 1.18
CA VAL A 136 3.87 -15.67 0.82
C VAL A 136 3.06 -14.59 1.52
N GLU A 137 2.27 -13.81 0.77
CA GLU A 137 1.49 -12.66 1.27
C GLU A 137 2.34 -11.60 1.99
N GLU A 138 3.65 -11.56 1.70
CA GLU A 138 4.59 -10.63 2.31
C GLU A 138 5.45 -9.89 1.26
N GLU A 139 4.83 -9.43 0.18
CA GLU A 139 5.47 -8.76 -0.96
C GLU A 139 6.31 -7.55 -0.52
N GLY A 140 5.94 -6.93 0.60
CA GLY A 140 6.74 -5.88 1.24
C GLY A 140 8.11 -6.35 1.75
N LYS A 141 8.26 -7.64 2.12
CA LYS A 141 9.56 -8.23 2.44
C LYS A 141 10.39 -8.44 1.17
N PHE A 142 9.77 -8.98 0.13
CA PHE A 142 10.42 -9.16 -1.15
C PHE A 142 10.93 -7.83 -1.71
N MET A 143 10.11 -6.76 -1.67
CA MET A 143 10.49 -5.41 -2.10
C MET A 143 11.71 -4.87 -1.35
N GLY A 144 11.89 -5.20 -0.07
CA GLY A 144 13.10 -4.87 0.68
C GLY A 144 14.30 -5.77 0.33
N TYR A 145 14.07 -7.07 0.15
CA TYR A 145 15.11 -8.05 -0.11
C TYR A 145 15.79 -7.86 -1.48
N GLN A 146 15.03 -7.55 -2.51
CA GLN A 146 15.53 -7.39 -3.88
C GLN A 146 16.64 -6.32 -4.00
N SER A 147 16.63 -5.30 -3.16
CA SER A 147 17.62 -4.22 -3.16
C SER A 147 19.05 -4.68 -2.80
N TYR A 148 19.21 -5.89 -2.28
CA TYR A 148 20.53 -6.49 -2.00
C TYR A 148 21.14 -7.22 -3.19
N GLY A 149 20.40 -7.35 -4.29
CA GLY A 149 20.84 -8.00 -5.53
C GLY A 149 21.25 -7.01 -6.61
N SER A 150 21.70 -7.54 -7.72
CA SER A 150 22.03 -6.83 -8.95
C SER A 150 21.38 -7.51 -10.15
N PHE A 151 21.32 -6.81 -11.28
CA PHE A 151 20.79 -7.35 -12.53
C PHE A 151 21.51 -8.63 -12.97
N ASP A 152 20.72 -9.65 -13.30
CA ASP A 152 21.19 -10.94 -13.83
C ASP A 152 20.67 -11.11 -15.26
N LYS A 153 21.60 -11.18 -16.22
CA LYS A 153 21.28 -11.25 -17.64
C LYS A 153 20.61 -12.57 -18.03
N ASP A 154 20.96 -13.66 -17.40
CA ASP A 154 20.40 -14.98 -17.74
C ASP A 154 18.96 -15.10 -17.22
N VAL A 155 18.71 -14.65 -16.00
CA VAL A 155 17.36 -14.50 -15.46
C VAL A 155 16.53 -13.56 -16.35
N TRP A 156 17.07 -12.41 -16.71
CA TRP A 156 16.40 -11.46 -17.60
C TRP A 156 16.02 -12.08 -18.95
N ASN A 157 16.94 -12.80 -19.60
CA ASN A 157 16.67 -13.47 -20.88
C ASN A 157 15.57 -14.52 -20.78
N THR A 158 15.39 -15.11 -19.59
CA THR A 158 14.31 -16.07 -19.34
C THR A 158 12.95 -15.42 -19.18
N ILE A 159 12.87 -14.22 -18.57
CA ILE A 159 11.58 -13.63 -18.19
C ILE A 159 11.13 -12.44 -19.06
N LYS A 160 12.02 -11.79 -19.81
CA LYS A 160 11.76 -10.52 -20.53
C LYS A 160 10.55 -10.53 -21.46
N GLU A 161 10.23 -11.67 -22.09
CA GLU A 161 9.08 -11.83 -23.00
C GLU A 161 7.80 -12.32 -22.27
N GLY A 162 7.87 -12.46 -20.96
CA GLY A 162 6.83 -13.03 -20.12
C GLY A 162 7.25 -14.39 -19.56
N VAL A 163 6.64 -14.78 -18.45
CA VAL A 163 6.99 -16.01 -17.74
C VAL A 163 5.74 -16.70 -17.21
N THR A 164 5.67 -18.01 -17.37
CA THR A 164 4.65 -18.85 -16.72
C THR A 164 5.08 -19.21 -15.29
N GLU A 165 4.11 -19.67 -14.47
CA GLU A 165 4.42 -20.18 -13.13
C GLU A 165 5.49 -21.27 -13.13
N GLU A 166 5.43 -22.21 -14.09
CA GLU A 166 6.40 -23.32 -14.21
C GLU A 166 7.81 -22.81 -14.52
N GLN A 167 7.93 -21.81 -15.39
CA GLN A 167 9.21 -21.20 -15.71
C GLN A 167 9.75 -20.40 -14.51
N LEU A 168 8.89 -19.67 -13.82
CA LEU A 168 9.26 -18.92 -12.63
C LEU A 168 9.83 -19.83 -11.53
N LYS A 169 9.18 -20.97 -11.26
CA LYS A 169 9.63 -21.95 -10.25
C LYS A 169 11.01 -22.55 -10.53
N LYS A 170 11.50 -22.47 -11.78
CA LYS A 170 12.84 -22.95 -12.19
C LYS A 170 13.94 -21.90 -12.02
N LEU A 171 13.61 -20.65 -11.71
CA LEU A 171 14.62 -19.61 -11.51
C LEU A 171 15.44 -19.86 -10.24
N PRO A 172 16.74 -19.49 -10.24
CA PRO A 172 17.58 -19.62 -9.06
C PRO A 172 17.08 -18.71 -7.93
N LYS A 173 17.01 -19.23 -6.69
CA LYS A 173 16.53 -18.50 -5.52
C LYS A 173 17.64 -17.68 -4.88
N ASN A 174 18.03 -16.57 -5.49
CA ASN A 174 19.06 -15.68 -4.98
C ASN A 174 18.69 -14.20 -5.14
N LYS A 175 19.42 -13.31 -4.48
CA LYS A 175 19.15 -11.87 -4.47
C LYS A 175 19.21 -11.22 -5.87
N ASN A 176 20.03 -11.74 -6.79
CA ASN A 176 20.12 -11.18 -8.14
C ASN A 176 18.88 -11.53 -8.96
N THR A 177 18.35 -12.75 -8.80
CA THR A 177 17.03 -13.10 -9.35
C THR A 177 15.95 -12.18 -8.81
N ALA A 178 15.92 -11.91 -7.49
CA ALA A 178 14.96 -10.99 -6.90
C ALA A 178 15.06 -9.58 -7.49
N ALA A 179 16.28 -9.04 -7.60
CA ALA A 179 16.52 -7.72 -8.21
C ALA A 179 16.09 -7.68 -9.67
N THR A 180 16.39 -8.72 -10.46
CA THR A 180 16.01 -8.79 -11.88
C THR A 180 14.49 -8.91 -12.05
N CYS A 181 13.80 -9.64 -11.19
CA CYS A 181 12.34 -9.71 -11.17
C CYS A 181 11.70 -8.35 -10.83
N GLN A 182 12.27 -7.58 -9.90
CA GLN A 182 11.81 -6.22 -9.63
C GLN A 182 11.99 -5.31 -10.86
N ILE A 183 13.14 -5.38 -11.53
CA ILE A 183 13.41 -4.63 -12.78
C ILE A 183 12.41 -5.01 -13.88
N TYR A 184 12.11 -6.30 -14.03
CA TYR A 184 11.09 -6.78 -14.97
C TYR A 184 9.70 -6.21 -14.67
N PHE A 185 9.27 -6.29 -13.41
CA PHE A 185 8.00 -5.73 -12.95
C PHE A 185 7.90 -4.24 -13.28
N GLU A 186 8.90 -3.45 -12.92
CA GLU A 186 8.96 -2.01 -13.16
C GLU A 186 8.88 -1.67 -14.65
N LYS A 187 9.64 -2.39 -15.48
CA LYS A 187 9.64 -2.19 -16.93
C LYS A 187 8.28 -2.51 -17.55
N LYS A 188 7.67 -3.63 -17.17
CA LYS A 188 6.35 -4.02 -17.68
C LYS A 188 5.24 -3.07 -17.22
N TYR A 189 5.36 -2.56 -16.00
CA TYR A 189 4.46 -1.56 -15.47
C TYR A 189 4.60 -0.22 -16.25
N GLU A 190 5.82 0.25 -16.47
CA GLU A 190 6.11 1.44 -17.25
C GLU A 190 5.60 1.33 -18.70
N GLU A 191 5.82 0.19 -19.37
CA GLU A 191 5.30 -0.10 -20.73
C GLU A 191 3.76 0.00 -20.78
N LEU A 192 3.08 -0.51 -19.75
CA LEU A 192 1.62 -0.41 -19.65
C LEU A 192 1.16 1.03 -19.47
N VAL A 193 1.79 1.78 -18.57
CA VAL A 193 1.45 3.18 -18.29
C VAL A 193 1.70 4.05 -19.53
N GLU A 194 2.82 3.86 -20.22
CA GLU A 194 3.14 4.60 -21.47
C GLU A 194 2.08 4.35 -22.54
N LYS A 195 1.65 3.10 -22.71
CA LYS A 195 0.60 2.71 -23.69
C LYS A 195 -0.73 3.40 -23.43
N PHE A 196 -1.04 3.69 -22.18
CA PHE A 196 -2.30 4.28 -21.73
C PHE A 196 -2.10 5.61 -21.01
N LYS A 197 -1.05 6.37 -21.34
CA LYS A 197 -0.73 7.65 -20.70
C LYS A 197 -1.91 8.64 -20.79
N SER A 198 -2.09 9.43 -19.73
CA SER A 198 -3.06 10.51 -19.59
C SER A 198 -2.53 11.59 -18.67
N ASP A 199 -3.04 12.81 -18.76
CA ASP A 199 -2.59 13.93 -17.93
C ASP A 199 -2.79 13.69 -16.43
N ASN A 200 -3.89 13.01 -16.06
CA ASN A 200 -4.18 12.60 -14.68
C ASN A 200 -4.27 11.08 -14.64
N MET A 201 -3.39 10.46 -13.87
CA MET A 201 -3.32 9.01 -13.72
C MET A 201 -3.43 8.61 -12.25
N VAL A 202 -4.29 7.63 -11.98
CA VAL A 202 -4.57 7.10 -10.65
C VAL A 202 -4.19 5.63 -10.63
N PHE A 203 -3.50 5.19 -9.59
CA PHE A 203 -2.98 3.83 -9.43
C PHE A 203 -3.54 3.17 -8.19
N THR A 204 -4.09 1.95 -8.34
CA THR A 204 -4.69 1.15 -7.27
C THR A 204 -4.57 -0.36 -7.58
N GLY A 205 -5.07 -1.23 -6.70
CA GLY A 205 -4.78 -2.66 -6.68
C GLY A 205 -3.47 -2.93 -5.93
N GLY A 206 -3.26 -4.15 -5.47
CA GLY A 206 -2.11 -4.53 -4.62
C GLY A 206 -0.74 -4.13 -5.16
N ALA A 207 -0.56 -4.08 -6.49
CA ALA A 207 0.67 -3.65 -7.14
C ALA A 207 1.06 -2.18 -6.84
N ALA A 208 0.09 -1.31 -6.51
CA ALA A 208 0.36 0.08 -6.13
C ALA A 208 1.03 0.21 -4.74
N LEU A 209 1.11 -0.86 -3.95
CA LEU A 209 1.93 -0.90 -2.74
C LEU A 209 3.45 -0.95 -3.01
N ASN A 210 3.87 -1.14 -4.28
CA ASN A 210 5.29 -1.11 -4.65
C ASN A 210 5.78 0.35 -4.75
N ILE A 211 6.19 0.89 -3.61
CA ILE A 211 6.61 2.29 -3.45
C ILE A 211 7.87 2.66 -4.23
N ILE A 212 8.72 1.67 -4.57
CA ILE A 212 9.91 1.86 -5.41
C ILE A 212 9.45 2.14 -6.84
N ASN A 213 8.54 1.32 -7.35
CA ASN A 213 7.93 1.53 -8.67
C ASN A 213 7.16 2.85 -8.73
N ASN A 214 6.37 3.18 -7.70
CA ASN A 214 5.63 4.43 -7.65
C ASN A 214 6.54 5.66 -7.80
N TYR A 215 7.69 5.65 -7.11
CA TYR A 215 8.66 6.74 -7.24
C TYR A 215 9.30 6.79 -8.64
N LYS A 216 9.57 5.64 -9.27
CA LYS A 216 10.09 5.57 -10.65
C LYS A 216 9.06 6.09 -11.67
N LEU A 217 7.79 5.72 -11.51
CA LEU A 217 6.70 6.26 -12.33
C LEU A 217 6.59 7.78 -12.17
N GLN A 218 6.67 8.29 -10.94
CA GLN A 218 6.65 9.74 -10.68
C GLN A 218 7.82 10.47 -11.37
N LYS A 219 8.98 9.84 -11.44
CA LYS A 219 10.14 10.37 -12.15
C LYS A 219 9.96 10.33 -13.65
N LYS A 220 9.46 9.21 -14.20
CA LYS A 220 9.27 8.99 -15.64
C LYS A 220 8.18 9.88 -16.22
N PHE A 221 7.04 9.99 -15.52
CA PHE A 221 5.86 10.75 -15.97
C PHE A 221 5.72 12.07 -15.18
N SER A 222 6.84 12.80 -15.06
CA SER A 222 6.89 14.06 -14.30
C SER A 222 6.04 15.18 -14.91
N ASP A 223 5.63 15.05 -16.17
CA ASP A 223 4.72 15.93 -16.91
C ASP A 223 3.24 15.63 -16.65
N CYS A 224 2.93 14.56 -15.94
CA CYS A 224 1.57 14.14 -15.59
C CYS A 224 1.29 14.31 -14.10
N ASN A 225 0.01 14.36 -13.73
CA ASN A 225 -0.41 14.31 -12.34
C ASN A 225 -0.67 12.85 -11.95
N LEU A 226 0.14 12.33 -11.03
CA LEU A 226 0.00 10.96 -10.53
C LEU A 226 -0.59 10.95 -9.13
N TRP A 227 -1.50 10.03 -8.87
CA TRP A 227 -2.02 9.76 -7.55
C TRP A 227 -2.00 8.26 -7.26
N PHE A 228 -1.43 7.87 -6.14
CA PHE A 228 -1.34 6.48 -5.69
C PHE A 228 -2.25 6.28 -4.50
N ASP A 229 -3.21 5.36 -4.64
CA ASP A 229 -4.21 5.08 -3.62
C ASP A 229 -3.56 4.50 -2.34
N PRO A 230 -3.73 5.15 -1.17
CA PRO A 230 -3.15 4.66 0.09
C PRO A 230 -3.82 3.39 0.63
N LEU A 231 -5.07 3.11 0.25
CA LEU A 231 -5.83 1.91 0.56
C LEU A 231 -6.05 1.09 -0.72
N CYS A 232 -4.97 0.84 -1.43
CA CYS A 232 -5.00 0.22 -2.75
C CYS A 232 -5.17 -1.31 -2.73
N GLY A 233 -5.05 -1.96 -1.57
CA GLY A 233 -5.38 -3.37 -1.39
C GLY A 233 -6.88 -3.60 -1.23
N ASP A 234 -7.25 -4.84 -0.95
CA ASP A 234 -8.65 -5.27 -0.84
C ASP A 234 -9.41 -4.58 0.30
N GLU A 235 -8.69 -4.06 1.29
CA GLU A 235 -9.28 -3.25 2.36
C GLU A 235 -10.02 -2.00 1.85
N GLY A 236 -9.62 -1.49 0.68
CA GLY A 236 -10.26 -0.34 0.03
C GLY A 236 -11.53 -0.67 -0.77
N THR A 237 -11.73 -1.93 -1.15
CA THR A 237 -12.83 -2.34 -2.06
C THR A 237 -14.22 -2.14 -1.46
N SER A 238 -14.37 -2.31 -0.15
CA SER A 238 -15.63 -2.04 0.54
C SER A 238 -16.08 -0.57 0.43
N ILE A 239 -15.13 0.35 0.53
CA ILE A 239 -15.36 1.80 0.34
C ILE A 239 -15.68 2.06 -1.14
N GLY A 240 -14.94 1.44 -2.05
CA GLY A 240 -15.17 1.56 -3.49
C GLY A 240 -16.55 1.06 -3.92
N GLY A 241 -17.02 -0.04 -3.35
CA GLY A 241 -18.38 -0.52 -3.56
C GLY A 241 -19.45 0.48 -3.10
N ALA A 242 -19.25 1.09 -1.91
CA ALA A 242 -20.13 2.16 -1.43
C ALA A 242 -20.09 3.40 -2.33
N TYR A 243 -18.91 3.81 -2.79
CA TYR A 243 -18.77 4.94 -3.71
C TYR A 243 -19.45 4.66 -5.07
N ALA A 244 -19.29 3.45 -5.61
CA ALA A 244 -19.98 3.05 -6.84
C ALA A 244 -21.50 3.14 -6.69
N TYR A 245 -22.04 2.64 -5.57
CA TYR A 245 -23.47 2.74 -5.26
C TYR A 245 -23.94 4.19 -5.22
N LEU A 246 -23.24 5.08 -4.51
CA LEU A 246 -23.59 6.51 -4.43
C LEU A 246 -23.49 7.20 -5.80
N TYR A 247 -22.45 6.87 -6.59
CA TYR A 247 -22.24 7.43 -7.91
C TYR A 247 -23.42 7.12 -8.85
N PHE A 248 -23.86 5.82 -8.91
CA PHE A 248 -24.96 5.42 -9.78
C PHE A 248 -26.31 5.97 -9.34
N ASN A 249 -26.50 6.15 -8.05
CA ASN A 249 -27.71 6.77 -7.50
C ASN A 249 -27.63 8.30 -7.52
N LYS A 250 -26.62 8.91 -8.17
CA LYS A 250 -26.41 10.36 -8.27
C LYS A 250 -26.43 11.06 -6.92
N GLN A 251 -25.94 10.37 -5.89
CA GLN A 251 -25.83 10.91 -4.54
C GLN A 251 -24.48 11.61 -4.37
N LYS A 252 -24.46 12.60 -3.48
CA LYS A 252 -23.20 13.29 -3.16
C LYS A 252 -22.22 12.35 -2.47
N ILE A 253 -21.02 12.27 -3.01
CA ILE A 253 -19.94 11.49 -2.44
C ILE A 253 -18.96 12.45 -1.77
N LYS A 254 -18.52 12.10 -0.57
CA LYS A 254 -17.44 12.78 0.12
C LYS A 254 -16.20 11.91 0.06
N PRO A 255 -15.11 12.33 -0.61
CA PRO A 255 -13.84 11.63 -0.59
C PRO A 255 -13.30 11.47 0.84
N LEU A 256 -12.47 10.48 1.08
CA LEU A 256 -11.78 10.33 2.35
C LEU A 256 -10.75 11.46 2.53
N ASP A 257 -10.82 12.14 3.65
CA ASP A 257 -9.85 13.18 4.03
C ASP A 257 -8.53 12.54 4.55
N ASN A 258 -8.60 11.29 5.02
CA ASN A 258 -7.48 10.55 5.61
C ASN A 258 -7.79 9.05 5.65
N VAL A 259 -6.84 8.26 6.14
CA VAL A 259 -6.97 6.81 6.27
C VAL A 259 -7.12 6.33 7.72
N TYR A 260 -7.42 7.21 8.66
CA TYR A 260 -7.64 6.86 10.07
C TYR A 260 -9.09 6.43 10.28
N LEU A 261 -9.39 5.17 9.95
CA LEU A 261 -10.74 4.63 9.83
C LEU A 261 -11.11 3.61 10.92
N GLY A 262 -10.11 3.11 11.66
CA GLY A 262 -10.30 2.04 12.62
C GLY A 262 -10.73 2.50 14.02
N GLY A 263 -10.44 1.71 15.02
CA GLY A 263 -10.85 1.93 16.41
C GLY A 263 -10.08 3.03 17.12
N GLU A 264 -10.69 3.59 18.16
CA GLU A 264 -10.14 4.64 19.02
C GLU A 264 -10.03 4.13 20.47
N ILE A 265 -8.92 4.43 21.15
CA ILE A 265 -8.72 4.08 22.56
C ILE A 265 -9.06 5.32 23.42
N LYS A 266 -10.25 5.32 24.01
CA LYS A 266 -10.80 6.47 24.78
C LYS A 266 -10.51 6.44 26.27
N LYS A 267 -10.04 5.31 26.80
CA LYS A 267 -9.68 5.15 28.21
C LYS A 267 -8.64 4.07 28.38
N ILE A 268 -7.87 4.16 29.44
CA ILE A 268 -6.92 3.13 29.88
C ILE A 268 -7.47 2.55 31.19
N ASP A 269 -8.06 1.37 31.08
CA ASP A 269 -8.60 0.63 32.22
C ASP A 269 -7.84 -0.70 32.27
N ILE A 270 -6.74 -0.71 33.01
CA ILE A 270 -5.81 -1.86 33.06
C ILE A 270 -5.38 -2.17 34.48
N LYS A 271 -5.18 -3.46 34.73
CA LYS A 271 -4.42 -3.92 35.90
C LYS A 271 -2.94 -3.87 35.53
N LEU A 272 -2.20 -3.07 36.28
CA LEU A 272 -0.74 -2.99 36.13
C LEU A 272 -0.06 -4.27 36.63
N HIS A 273 0.96 -4.70 35.92
CA HIS A 273 1.88 -5.76 36.35
C HIS A 273 3.02 -5.15 37.16
N ASP A 274 3.78 -6.01 37.89
CA ASP A 274 4.93 -5.56 38.63
C ASP A 274 5.94 -4.84 37.71
N GLY A 275 6.39 -3.67 38.16
CA GLY A 275 7.29 -2.80 37.40
C GLY A 275 6.62 -1.89 36.38
N GLU A 276 5.32 -2.09 36.10
CA GLU A 276 4.56 -1.17 35.23
C GLU A 276 4.08 0.07 36.03
N LYS A 277 4.11 1.23 35.37
CA LYS A 277 3.63 2.50 35.96
C LYS A 277 2.87 3.31 34.90
N ILE A 278 1.93 4.09 35.37
CA ILE A 278 1.22 5.10 34.59
C ILE A 278 1.63 6.49 35.11
N ILE A 279 1.95 7.39 34.19
CA ILE A 279 2.17 8.81 34.45
C ILE A 279 1.09 9.58 33.68
N GLU A 280 0.32 10.38 34.37
CA GLU A 280 -0.71 11.24 33.79
C GLU A 280 -0.19 12.65 33.51
N ASN A 281 -0.96 13.42 32.72
CA ASN A 281 -0.66 14.80 32.33
C ASN A 281 0.70 14.95 31.60
N VAL A 282 1.04 13.95 30.79
CA VAL A 282 2.26 13.94 29.99
C VAL A 282 2.03 14.68 28.67
N GLU A 283 2.90 15.63 28.39
CA GLU A 283 2.91 16.38 27.11
C GLU A 283 3.92 15.78 26.12
N THR A 284 3.84 16.21 24.84
CA THR A 284 4.72 15.73 23.77
C THR A 284 6.21 15.97 24.04
N ASP A 285 6.56 16.96 24.88
CA ASP A 285 7.94 17.23 25.29
C ASP A 285 8.59 16.01 25.96
N LYS A 286 7.84 15.30 26.80
CA LYS A 286 8.33 14.07 27.42
C LYS A 286 8.64 12.97 26.39
N VAL A 287 7.83 12.87 25.33
CA VAL A 287 8.09 11.93 24.21
C VAL A 287 9.39 12.32 23.50
N VAL A 288 9.59 13.61 23.22
CA VAL A 288 10.81 14.13 22.61
C VAL A 288 12.04 13.82 23.48
N ASP A 289 11.94 14.03 24.80
CA ASP A 289 13.02 13.69 25.73
C ASP A 289 13.39 12.20 25.69
N LEU A 290 12.38 11.32 25.69
CA LEU A 290 12.60 9.88 25.59
C LEU A 290 13.26 9.47 24.27
N LEU A 291 12.82 10.06 23.15
CA LEU A 291 13.43 9.84 21.85
C LEU A 291 14.89 10.33 21.81
N ASN A 292 15.18 11.52 22.37
CA ASN A 292 16.53 12.07 22.47
C ASN A 292 17.46 11.22 23.35
N GLN A 293 16.90 10.51 24.35
CA GLN A 293 17.61 9.53 25.17
C GLN A 293 17.81 8.18 24.45
N GLY A 294 17.30 8.04 23.22
CA GLY A 294 17.44 6.84 22.40
C GLY A 294 16.48 5.71 22.77
N HIS A 295 15.37 6.03 23.43
CA HIS A 295 14.32 5.07 23.72
C HIS A 295 13.34 4.93 22.54
N VAL A 296 12.80 3.72 22.35
CA VAL A 296 11.66 3.50 21.47
C VAL A 296 10.38 3.87 22.21
N VAL A 297 9.51 4.65 21.58
CA VAL A 297 8.23 5.07 22.14
C VAL A 297 7.10 4.59 21.24
N GLY A 298 6.13 3.85 21.80
CA GLY A 298 4.87 3.56 21.16
C GLY A 298 3.98 4.80 21.21
N LEU A 299 3.51 5.27 20.06
CA LEU A 299 2.56 6.39 19.95
C LEU A 299 1.18 5.87 19.61
N ILE A 300 0.22 6.19 20.47
CA ILE A 300 -1.21 5.89 20.31
C ILE A 300 -1.98 7.19 20.33
N GLN A 301 -2.76 7.45 19.29
CA GLN A 301 -3.67 8.60 19.21
C GLN A 301 -4.82 8.32 18.25
N GLY A 302 -5.96 9.01 18.42
CA GLY A 302 -7.11 8.95 17.52
C GLY A 302 -7.52 7.56 17.09
N LYS A 303 -8.07 7.48 15.90
CA LYS A 303 -8.41 6.21 15.24
C LYS A 303 -7.19 5.55 14.64
N SER A 304 -7.16 4.20 14.63
CA SER A 304 -6.12 3.45 13.94
C SER A 304 -6.16 3.67 12.43
N GLU A 305 -5.01 3.47 11.80
CA GLU A 305 -4.87 3.52 10.34
C GLU A 305 -5.61 2.36 9.67
N GLY A 306 -6.27 2.63 8.55
CA GLY A 306 -6.64 1.63 7.56
C GLY A 306 -5.43 1.32 6.67
N GLY A 307 -5.37 0.08 6.16
CA GLY A 307 -4.26 -0.36 5.30
C GLY A 307 -2.97 -0.74 6.03
N PRO A 308 -1.90 -1.06 5.26
CA PRO A 308 -0.72 -1.74 5.79
C PRO A 308 0.34 -0.79 6.39
N ARG A 309 0.08 0.52 6.48
CA ARG A 309 1.06 1.53 6.87
C ARG A 309 0.70 2.18 8.21
N ALA A 310 1.66 2.27 9.13
CA ALA A 310 1.53 3.10 10.32
C ALA A 310 1.92 4.55 9.98
N LEU A 311 1.04 5.47 10.28
CA LEU A 311 1.12 6.88 9.87
C LEU A 311 1.08 7.83 11.06
N GLY A 312 1.44 7.33 12.24
CA GLY A 312 1.57 8.12 13.45
C GLY A 312 0.44 7.93 14.46
N ASN A 313 -0.59 7.11 14.18
CA ASN A 313 -1.65 6.83 15.15
C ASN A 313 -1.44 5.51 15.90
N ARG A 314 -0.78 4.56 15.29
CA ARG A 314 -0.38 3.26 15.89
C ARG A 314 1.07 2.97 15.48
N SER A 315 1.99 3.76 16.02
CA SER A 315 3.39 3.79 15.58
C SER A 315 4.39 3.48 16.69
N LEU A 316 5.50 2.85 16.32
CA LEU A 316 6.72 2.82 17.10
C LEU A 316 7.67 3.88 16.53
N LEU A 317 8.09 4.79 17.38
CA LEU A 317 8.98 5.90 17.04
C LEU A 317 10.36 5.70 17.67
N LEU A 318 11.41 6.10 16.94
CA LEU A 318 12.80 6.07 17.44
C LEU A 318 13.62 7.18 16.78
N ASP A 319 14.64 7.64 17.48
CA ASP A 319 15.67 8.52 16.96
C ASP A 319 16.46 7.84 15.82
N PRO A 320 16.38 8.33 14.59
CA PRO A 320 17.06 7.74 13.44
C PRO A 320 18.55 8.07 13.36
N THR A 321 19.03 9.00 14.19
CA THR A 321 20.46 9.42 14.20
C THR A 321 21.35 8.43 14.98
N LEU A 322 20.74 7.48 15.69
CA LEU A 322 21.46 6.45 16.43
C LEU A 322 22.07 5.42 15.47
N ASN A 323 23.33 5.06 15.69
CA ASN A 323 24.02 4.04 14.89
C ASN A 323 23.36 2.66 14.98
N ASP A 324 22.75 2.34 16.13
CA ASP A 324 22.10 1.07 16.42
C ASP A 324 20.56 1.10 16.28
N ALA A 325 20.00 2.18 15.72
CA ALA A 325 18.54 2.36 15.61
C ALA A 325 17.83 1.17 14.94
N LYS A 326 18.39 0.64 13.83
CA LYS A 326 17.83 -0.55 13.15
C LYS A 326 17.84 -1.79 14.06
N ILE A 327 18.92 -1.99 14.80
CA ILE A 327 19.06 -3.14 15.71
C ILE A 327 18.02 -3.03 16.83
N LYS A 328 17.95 -1.88 17.50
CA LYS A 328 16.98 -1.62 18.58
C LYS A 328 15.54 -1.88 18.12
N MET A 329 15.16 -1.32 16.98
CA MET A 329 13.80 -1.47 16.48
C MET A 329 13.50 -2.92 16.05
N ASN A 330 14.43 -3.60 15.37
CA ASN A 330 14.27 -5.00 14.99
C ASN A 330 14.18 -5.94 16.20
N THR A 331 14.93 -5.65 17.28
CA THR A 331 14.83 -6.42 18.55
C THR A 331 13.44 -6.33 19.16
N ILE A 332 12.82 -5.13 19.16
CA ILE A 332 11.46 -4.96 19.68
C ILE A 332 10.44 -5.67 18.78
N LYS A 333 10.60 -5.55 17.46
CA LYS A 333 9.66 -6.12 16.50
C LYS A 333 9.88 -7.61 16.23
N ASN A 334 11.00 -8.19 16.67
CA ASN A 334 11.41 -9.57 16.39
C ASN A 334 11.31 -9.88 14.87
N ARG A 335 12.04 -9.11 14.05
CA ARG A 335 11.96 -9.25 12.58
C ARG A 335 13.34 -9.25 11.92
N GLU A 336 13.35 -9.62 10.64
CA GLU A 336 14.55 -9.85 9.84
C GLU A 336 15.39 -8.55 9.67
N PRO A 337 16.73 -8.60 9.83
CA PRO A 337 17.60 -7.42 9.78
C PRO A 337 17.65 -6.69 8.42
N PHE A 338 17.35 -7.39 7.31
CA PHE A 338 17.40 -6.80 5.98
C PHE A 338 16.25 -5.81 5.71
N ARG A 339 15.17 -5.86 6.47
CA ARG A 339 13.98 -5.02 6.25
C ARG A 339 14.29 -3.55 6.48
N PRO A 340 13.93 -2.65 5.52
CA PRO A 340 14.06 -1.22 5.73
C PRO A 340 13.03 -0.69 6.74
N PHE A 341 13.34 0.46 7.32
CA PHE A 341 12.39 1.25 8.10
C PHE A 341 11.96 2.48 7.34
N ALA A 342 10.75 2.94 7.60
CA ALA A 342 10.24 4.20 7.10
C ALA A 342 10.53 5.33 8.09
N CYS A 343 10.38 6.57 7.63
CA CYS A 343 10.38 7.73 8.50
C CYS A 343 9.15 8.61 8.30
N SER A 344 8.86 9.38 9.35
CA SER A 344 8.04 10.58 9.26
C SER A 344 8.94 11.80 9.27
N ILE A 345 8.70 12.73 8.37
CA ILE A 345 9.48 13.97 8.20
C ILE A 345 8.56 15.17 8.11
N LEU A 346 8.98 16.31 8.65
CA LEU A 346 8.25 17.57 8.41
C LEU A 346 8.13 17.83 6.91
N GLU A 347 6.92 18.12 6.44
CA GLU A 347 6.64 18.33 5.00
C GLU A 347 7.53 19.40 4.40
N GLU A 348 7.70 20.53 5.10
CA GLU A 348 8.55 21.64 4.70
C GLU A 348 10.05 21.33 4.69
N LYS A 349 10.47 20.18 5.23
CA LYS A 349 11.86 19.73 5.29
C LYS A 349 12.16 18.52 4.41
N ALA A 350 11.15 17.90 3.82
CA ALA A 350 11.33 16.69 3.01
C ALA A 350 12.33 16.90 1.85
N GLY A 351 12.25 18.04 1.18
CA GLY A 351 13.14 18.38 0.06
C GLY A 351 14.62 18.59 0.44
N ASP A 352 14.92 18.90 1.71
CA ASP A 352 16.30 19.01 2.20
C ASP A 352 16.97 17.63 2.28
N TYR A 353 16.20 16.59 2.64
CA TYR A 353 16.67 15.23 2.89
C TYR A 353 16.53 14.28 1.71
N PHE A 354 15.50 14.45 0.86
CA PHE A 354 15.13 13.49 -0.18
C PHE A 354 14.92 14.17 -1.54
N GLU A 355 15.11 13.40 -2.61
CA GLU A 355 14.83 13.83 -3.98
C GLU A 355 13.32 13.78 -4.24
N MET A 356 12.61 14.84 -3.88
CA MET A 356 11.14 14.87 -3.94
C MET A 356 10.56 14.99 -5.35
N LEU A 357 11.36 15.27 -6.38
CA LEU A 357 10.88 15.52 -7.73
C LEU A 357 9.76 16.59 -7.73
N ASN A 358 8.62 16.30 -8.40
CA ASN A 358 7.39 17.10 -8.34
C ASN A 358 6.41 16.64 -7.23
N ILE A 359 6.82 15.73 -6.33
CA ILE A 359 6.02 15.26 -5.20
C ILE A 359 5.96 16.38 -4.14
N LYS A 360 4.81 17.01 -4.01
CA LYS A 360 4.59 18.05 -2.98
C LYS A 360 4.47 17.46 -1.59
N GLN A 361 3.78 16.32 -1.47
CA GLN A 361 3.53 15.63 -0.23
C GLN A 361 3.36 14.12 -0.47
N THR A 362 3.70 13.32 0.52
CA THR A 362 3.45 11.87 0.53
C THR A 362 3.03 11.42 1.94
N PRO A 363 1.83 11.81 2.40
CA PRO A 363 1.39 11.59 3.78
C PRO A 363 1.12 10.13 4.11
N PHE A 364 1.02 9.26 3.10
CA PHE A 364 0.60 7.87 3.24
C PHE A 364 1.72 6.86 2.92
N MET A 365 2.98 7.28 2.89
CA MET A 365 4.14 6.41 2.61
C MET A 365 4.06 5.68 1.25
N MET A 366 3.53 6.33 0.21
CA MET A 366 3.38 5.72 -1.13
C MET A 366 4.60 5.90 -2.04
N HIS A 367 5.69 6.50 -1.56
CA HIS A 367 6.92 6.73 -2.33
C HIS A 367 8.17 6.37 -1.54
N ALA A 368 9.20 5.94 -2.26
CA ALA A 368 10.54 5.69 -1.73
C ALA A 368 11.58 6.55 -2.48
N PRO A 369 11.64 7.87 -2.21
CA PRO A 369 12.60 8.75 -2.86
C PRO A 369 14.06 8.40 -2.49
N GLN A 370 15.01 8.83 -3.34
CA GLN A 370 16.43 8.72 -3.08
C GLN A 370 16.86 9.70 -1.98
N ALA A 371 17.68 9.21 -1.07
CA ALA A 371 18.26 10.00 0.01
C ALA A 371 19.35 10.93 -0.51
N LYS A 372 19.25 12.22 -0.20
CA LYS A 372 20.30 13.22 -0.45
C LYS A 372 21.46 13.06 0.54
N LYS A 373 22.55 13.78 0.31
CA LYS A 373 23.74 13.75 1.17
C LYS A 373 23.40 13.98 2.64
N LEU A 374 22.58 15.00 2.94
CA LEU A 374 22.16 15.31 4.32
C LEU A 374 21.49 14.08 5.01
N ALA A 375 20.59 13.39 4.32
CA ALA A 375 19.94 12.20 4.90
C ALA A 375 20.95 11.07 5.15
N LYS A 376 21.87 10.83 4.21
CA LYS A 376 22.91 9.79 4.36
C LYS A 376 23.85 10.05 5.53
N GLU A 377 24.13 11.32 5.83
CA GLU A 377 25.01 11.71 6.94
C GLU A 377 24.29 11.77 8.30
N THR A 378 23.03 12.21 8.33
CA THR A 378 22.32 12.46 9.59
C THR A 378 21.42 11.31 10.06
N ILE A 379 20.85 10.55 9.11
CA ILE A 379 19.89 9.47 9.39
C ILE A 379 20.20 8.17 8.62
N PRO A 380 21.46 7.69 8.63
CA PRO A 380 21.90 6.55 7.81
C PRO A 380 21.10 5.26 8.12
N SER A 381 20.57 5.13 9.31
CA SER A 381 19.74 3.98 9.71
C SER A 381 18.43 3.84 8.92
N LEU A 382 17.96 4.91 8.26
CA LEU A 382 16.74 4.93 7.44
C LEU A 382 17.01 4.75 5.95
N VAL A 383 18.24 4.99 5.51
CA VAL A 383 18.62 4.82 4.11
C VAL A 383 18.81 3.35 3.80
N HIS A 384 18.03 2.83 2.86
CA HIS A 384 18.17 1.44 2.43
C HIS A 384 19.41 1.26 1.56
N VAL A 385 19.81 0.00 1.31
CA VAL A 385 21.05 -0.33 0.57
C VAL A 385 21.08 0.20 -0.87
N ASP A 386 19.93 0.43 -1.48
CA ASP A 386 19.76 1.05 -2.80
C ASP A 386 19.71 2.59 -2.75
N GLY A 387 19.90 3.19 -1.59
CA GLY A 387 19.86 4.63 -1.37
C GLY A 387 18.45 5.22 -1.21
N SER A 388 17.41 4.41 -1.31
CA SER A 388 16.01 4.85 -1.12
C SER A 388 15.60 4.93 0.35
N CYS A 389 14.54 5.66 0.64
CA CYS A 389 13.88 5.68 1.94
C CYS A 389 12.37 5.82 1.77
N ARG A 390 11.56 4.98 2.44
CA ARG A 390 10.12 5.16 2.51
C ARG A 390 9.79 6.28 3.49
N ILE A 391 9.12 7.33 3.01
CA ILE A 391 8.85 8.52 3.80
C ILE A 391 7.36 8.82 3.94
N GLN A 392 7.00 9.37 5.09
CA GLN A 392 5.74 10.06 5.34
C GLN A 392 6.03 11.56 5.53
N THR A 393 5.51 12.42 4.66
CA THR A 393 5.49 13.86 4.96
C THR A 393 4.40 14.17 5.96
N VAL A 394 4.71 15.00 6.95
CA VAL A 394 3.81 15.36 8.05
C VAL A 394 3.66 16.87 8.13
N ASN A 395 2.43 17.35 8.08
CA ASN A 395 2.08 18.72 8.39
C ASN A 395 1.07 18.78 9.55
N LYS A 396 0.88 19.96 10.11
CA LYS A 396 0.02 20.17 11.31
C LYS A 396 -1.45 19.79 11.08
N LYS A 397 -1.95 19.95 9.85
CA LYS A 397 -3.35 19.63 9.50
C LYS A 397 -3.60 18.14 9.45
N GLN A 398 -2.62 17.37 8.92
CA GLN A 398 -2.73 15.92 8.74
C GLN A 398 -2.59 15.15 10.06
N ASN A 399 -1.57 15.50 10.87
CA ASN A 399 -1.30 14.86 12.15
C ASN A 399 -0.64 15.83 13.11
N LYS A 400 -1.42 16.49 13.95
CA LYS A 400 -0.96 17.55 14.84
C LYS A 400 0.07 17.07 15.85
N VAL A 401 -0.19 15.94 16.52
CA VAL A 401 0.70 15.41 17.58
C VAL A 401 2.06 15.01 17.01
N LEU A 402 2.07 14.23 15.93
CA LEU A 402 3.32 13.82 15.29
C LEU A 402 4.09 15.02 14.72
N TYR A 403 3.38 16.02 14.17
CA TYR A 403 3.99 17.28 13.74
C TYR A 403 4.67 18.01 14.90
N GLU A 404 4.01 18.13 16.06
CA GLU A 404 4.56 18.81 17.25
C GLU A 404 5.81 18.06 17.78
N ILE A 405 5.77 16.73 17.81
CA ILE A 405 6.95 15.92 18.17
C ILE A 405 8.10 16.19 17.19
N LEU A 406 7.86 16.13 15.88
CA LEU A 406 8.86 16.39 14.85
C LEU A 406 9.44 17.81 14.92
N LYS A 407 8.63 18.83 15.22
CA LYS A 407 9.09 20.22 15.36
C LYS A 407 10.02 20.44 16.54
N LYS A 408 9.85 19.67 17.61
CA LYS A 408 10.63 19.79 18.86
C LYS A 408 11.83 18.84 18.86
N PHE A 409 11.83 17.80 18.01
CA PHE A 409 12.91 16.84 17.95
C PHE A 409 14.16 17.46 17.29
N LYS A 410 15.35 16.99 17.69
CA LYS A 410 16.68 17.54 17.28
C LYS A 410 16.93 17.53 15.76
N VAL A 411 16.26 16.65 15.01
CA VAL A 411 16.22 16.63 13.54
C VAL A 411 14.77 16.51 13.07
N PRO A 412 14.40 17.03 11.88
CA PRO A 412 12.99 17.06 11.44
C PRO A 412 12.51 15.70 10.92
N VAL A 413 13.12 14.60 11.35
CA VAL A 413 12.89 13.23 10.88
C VAL A 413 12.87 12.29 12.08
N ILE A 414 11.88 11.38 12.12
CA ILE A 414 11.78 10.33 13.13
C ILE A 414 11.57 8.99 12.43
N MET A 415 12.25 7.91 12.85
CA MET A 415 11.96 6.55 12.42
C MET A 415 10.53 6.22 12.84
N ASN A 416 9.71 5.79 11.88
CA ASN A 416 8.31 5.42 12.11
C ASN A 416 8.03 4.04 11.52
N THR A 417 7.54 3.12 12.37
CA THR A 417 7.11 1.80 11.94
C THR A 417 5.82 1.41 12.67
N SER A 418 5.12 0.41 12.14
CA SER A 418 3.86 -0.09 12.73
C SER A 418 4.04 -0.59 14.15
N PHE A 419 3.11 -0.21 15.03
CA PHE A 419 3.06 -0.76 16.37
C PHE A 419 2.41 -2.15 16.33
N ASN A 420 3.25 -3.15 16.24
CA ASN A 420 2.94 -4.58 16.30
C ASN A 420 4.22 -5.38 16.48
N LEU A 421 4.10 -6.61 16.92
CA LEU A 421 5.15 -7.63 16.85
C LEU A 421 5.09 -8.34 15.50
N SER A 422 6.16 -9.06 15.14
CA SER A 422 6.20 -9.86 13.90
C SER A 422 5.07 -10.89 13.89
N GLY A 423 4.39 -11.04 12.75
CA GLY A 423 3.26 -11.95 12.58
C GLY A 423 1.90 -11.41 13.07
N PHE A 424 1.84 -10.19 13.61
CA PHE A 424 0.60 -9.55 14.04
C PHE A 424 0.26 -8.33 13.18
N SER A 425 -1.04 -8.03 13.06
CA SER A 425 -1.52 -6.78 12.47
C SER A 425 -1.14 -5.57 13.33
N ILE A 426 -1.29 -4.36 12.78
CA ILE A 426 -1.16 -3.11 13.55
C ILE A 426 -2.16 -3.14 14.71
N VAL A 427 -1.72 -2.75 15.91
CA VAL A 427 -2.59 -2.73 17.09
C VAL A 427 -3.76 -1.76 16.89
N GLU A 428 -4.96 -2.20 17.22
CA GLU A 428 -6.16 -1.37 17.11
C GLU A 428 -6.71 -0.97 18.48
N ASN A 429 -6.77 -1.91 19.41
CA ASN A 429 -7.37 -1.75 20.73
C ASN A 429 -6.33 -1.84 21.86
N LEU A 430 -6.77 -1.52 23.08
CA LEU A 430 -5.91 -1.50 24.27
C LEU A 430 -5.29 -2.87 24.58
N GLU A 431 -6.04 -3.95 24.39
CA GLU A 431 -5.56 -5.32 24.64
C GLU A 431 -4.35 -5.67 23.77
N GLN A 432 -4.44 -5.38 22.48
CA GLN A 432 -3.36 -5.61 21.52
C GLN A 432 -2.13 -4.73 21.81
N VAL A 433 -2.36 -3.48 22.24
CA VAL A 433 -1.27 -2.59 22.70
C VAL A 433 -0.55 -3.20 23.89
N LEU A 434 -1.30 -3.64 24.92
CA LEU A 434 -0.74 -4.24 26.13
C LEU A 434 -0.03 -5.56 25.81
N TYR A 435 -0.61 -6.40 24.94
CA TYR A 435 0.06 -7.61 24.51
C TYR A 435 1.43 -7.31 23.88
N SER A 436 1.48 -6.38 22.94
CA SER A 436 2.73 -6.00 22.27
C SER A 436 3.75 -5.36 23.24
N PHE A 437 3.28 -4.51 24.15
CA PHE A 437 4.09 -3.87 25.15
C PHE A 437 4.70 -4.89 26.14
N ARG A 438 3.89 -5.81 26.66
CA ARG A 438 4.31 -6.80 27.68
C ARG A 438 5.19 -7.90 27.09
N ASN A 439 4.99 -8.28 25.82
CA ASN A 439 5.73 -9.35 25.15
C ASN A 439 6.92 -8.86 24.30
N SER A 440 7.42 -7.65 24.57
CA SER A 440 8.59 -7.10 23.89
C SER A 440 9.47 -6.28 24.86
N ASN A 441 10.61 -5.80 24.36
CA ASN A 441 11.48 -4.89 25.11
C ASN A 441 11.04 -3.41 25.00
N LEU A 442 9.82 -3.13 24.52
CA LEU A 442 9.25 -1.79 24.48
C LEU A 442 9.01 -1.31 25.94
N LYS A 443 9.59 -0.16 26.29
CA LYS A 443 9.50 0.38 27.66
C LYS A 443 8.49 1.50 27.82
N TYR A 444 8.08 2.18 26.75
CA TYR A 444 7.27 3.39 26.80
C TYR A 444 6.15 3.34 25.75
N VAL A 445 4.92 3.59 26.18
CA VAL A 445 3.75 3.79 25.30
C VAL A 445 3.04 5.06 25.70
N TYR A 446 2.97 6.02 24.79
CA TYR A 446 2.31 7.29 24.98
C TYR A 446 0.93 7.31 24.31
N PHE A 447 -0.11 7.53 25.11
CA PHE A 447 -1.48 7.72 24.67
C PHE A 447 -1.77 9.23 24.62
N ALA A 448 -1.63 9.82 23.45
CA ALA A 448 -1.57 11.26 23.27
C ALA A 448 -2.88 11.97 23.64
N ASP A 449 -4.03 11.41 23.24
CA ASP A 449 -5.34 12.01 23.52
C ASP A 449 -5.68 12.00 25.02
N LEU A 450 -5.13 11.06 25.75
CA LEU A 450 -5.32 10.90 27.19
C LEU A 450 -4.20 11.59 28.00
N LYS A 451 -3.13 12.03 27.34
CA LYS A 451 -1.90 12.55 27.96
C LYS A 451 -1.29 11.59 29.00
N VAL A 452 -1.30 10.30 28.68
CA VAL A 452 -0.84 9.24 29.57
C VAL A 452 0.36 8.54 28.98
N LEU A 453 1.37 8.32 29.83
CA LEU A 453 2.54 7.48 29.51
C LEU A 453 2.51 6.21 30.35
N LEU A 454 2.36 5.07 29.69
CA LEU A 454 2.56 3.75 30.27
C LEU A 454 4.03 3.38 30.12
N LEU A 455 4.66 2.93 31.21
CA LEU A 455 6.07 2.52 31.21
C LEU A 455 6.30 1.26 32.04
N LYS A 456 7.41 0.57 31.74
CA LYS A 456 7.93 -0.55 32.55
C LYS A 456 9.44 -0.42 32.73
N GLY A 457 9.92 -0.95 33.85
CA GLY A 457 11.31 -0.94 34.28
C GLY A 457 12.28 -1.70 33.35
#